data_0aaaf8cc4b2935f22f4b35b2c48c785d
#
_entry.id   0aaaf8cc4b2935f22f4b35b2c48c785d
#
_cell.length_a   1.000
_cell.length_b   1.000
_cell.length_c   1.000
_cell.angle_alpha   90.00
_cell.angle_beta   90.00
_cell.angle_gamma   90.00
#
_symmetry.space_group_name_H-M   'P 1'
#
loop_
_entity.id
_entity.type
_entity.pdbx_description
1 polymer ?
#
loop_
_entity_poly.entity_id
_entity_poly.type
_entity_poly.pdbx_seq_one_letter_code
_entity_poly.pdbx_strand_id
1 'polypeptide(L)'
;MTAKKLQEQGVAAFRKEHYEAALDKFNEALSAAADDSKLTAEIYNDIGVTQKQLEDFPAAHAALDEAWDRFIELDDKKGQAQTLGNRAAVLEDEELLEEAVETYKQSASMLEEIGESEMAMYVWQAVSRLRMEQKQYIAAIGAYEEGVDNMPEGSFKRKVLQQLLKLPGNMLGGSVKSSPEPEDDE
;
A
#
# COMPACT_ATOMS: atom_id res chain seq x y z
N MET A 1 24.79 17.62 12.07
CA MET A 1 23.32 17.68 11.97
C MET A 1 22.80 16.38 12.55
N THR A 2 21.60 16.34 13.18
CA THR A 2 21.08 15.08 13.72
C THR A 2 20.52 14.21 12.60
N ALA A 3 20.56 12.87 12.76
CA ALA A 3 19.99 11.93 11.80
C ALA A 3 18.51 12.25 11.47
N LYS A 4 17.70 12.53 12.50
CA LYS A 4 16.29 12.92 12.32
C LYS A 4 16.11 14.14 11.42
N LYS A 5 16.93 15.18 11.60
CA LYS A 5 16.87 16.39 10.77
C LYS A 5 17.29 16.10 9.32
N LEU A 6 18.24 15.21 9.11
CA LEU A 6 18.65 14.76 7.76
C LEU A 6 17.54 13.97 7.10
N GLN A 7 16.89 13.05 7.82
CA GLN A 7 15.71 12.32 7.31
C GLN A 7 14.60 13.29 6.90
N GLU A 8 14.26 14.28 7.75
CA GLU A 8 13.25 15.29 7.42
C GLU A 8 13.59 16.09 6.15
N GLN A 9 14.88 16.36 5.91
CA GLN A 9 15.35 17.00 4.67
C GLN A 9 15.21 16.06 3.47
N GLY A 10 15.49 14.77 3.62
CA GLY A 10 15.25 13.74 2.62
C GLY A 10 13.77 13.67 2.22
N VAL A 11 12.89 13.58 3.22
CA VAL A 11 11.42 13.61 2.99
C VAL A 11 10.98 14.89 2.28
N ALA A 12 11.56 16.04 2.65
CA ALA A 12 11.24 17.31 2.00
C ALA A 12 11.73 17.36 0.53
N ALA A 13 12.86 16.75 0.20
CA ALA A 13 13.37 16.60 -1.16
C ALA A 13 12.49 15.64 -1.95
N PHE A 14 12.13 14.48 -1.38
CA PHE A 14 11.23 13.49 -1.97
C PHE A 14 9.88 14.10 -2.37
N ARG A 15 9.26 14.88 -1.49
CA ARG A 15 7.99 15.57 -1.78
C ARG A 15 8.07 16.59 -2.92
N LYS A 16 9.28 17.01 -3.30
CA LYS A 16 9.55 17.88 -4.45
C LYS A 16 9.99 17.09 -5.68
N GLU A 17 9.91 15.77 -5.63
CA GLU A 17 10.33 14.85 -6.68
C GLU A 17 11.83 14.93 -7.00
N HIS A 18 12.65 15.44 -6.05
CA HIS A 18 14.11 15.47 -6.14
C HIS A 18 14.67 14.18 -5.52
N TYR A 19 14.47 13.05 -6.19
CA TYR A 19 14.68 11.72 -5.62
C TYR A 19 16.15 11.41 -5.32
N GLU A 20 17.09 11.80 -6.19
CA GLU A 20 18.51 11.62 -5.95
C GLU A 20 18.97 12.44 -4.73
N ALA A 21 18.49 13.69 -4.62
CA ALA A 21 18.81 14.54 -3.47
C ALA A 21 18.18 14.01 -2.17
N ALA A 22 17.00 13.37 -2.26
CA ALA A 22 16.37 12.71 -1.13
C ALA A 22 17.21 11.51 -0.67
N LEU A 23 17.69 10.68 -1.62
CA LEU A 23 18.51 9.52 -1.35
C LEU A 23 19.84 9.91 -0.69
N ASP A 24 20.49 10.99 -1.16
CA ASP A 24 21.71 11.53 -0.54
C ASP A 24 21.46 11.90 0.93
N LYS A 25 20.32 12.56 1.22
CA LYS A 25 19.95 12.94 2.59
C LYS A 25 19.62 11.75 3.47
N PHE A 26 18.96 10.74 2.96
CA PHE A 26 18.71 9.50 3.68
C PHE A 26 20.00 8.74 3.99
N ASN A 27 20.95 8.68 3.07
CA ASN A 27 22.27 8.07 3.30
C ASN A 27 23.11 8.85 4.35
N GLU A 28 23.07 10.19 4.31
CA GLU A 28 23.66 11.02 5.36
C GLU A 28 22.97 10.73 6.72
N ALA A 29 21.64 10.55 6.71
CA ALA A 29 20.86 10.25 7.92
C ALA A 29 21.23 8.89 8.51
N LEU A 30 21.35 7.83 7.68
CA LEU A 30 21.82 6.51 8.09
C LEU A 30 23.20 6.60 8.77
N SER A 31 24.13 7.32 8.14
CA SER A 31 25.47 7.50 8.69
C SER A 31 25.48 8.22 10.05
N ALA A 32 24.48 9.03 10.32
CA ALA A 32 24.32 9.80 11.54
C ALA A 32 23.40 9.15 12.59
N ALA A 33 22.65 8.09 12.23
CA ALA A 33 21.64 7.46 13.07
C ALA A 33 22.25 6.65 14.22
N ALA A 34 23.52 6.25 14.08
CA ALA A 34 24.25 5.46 15.08
C ALA A 34 23.45 4.24 15.58
N ASP A 35 23.09 4.21 16.87
CA ASP A 35 22.43 3.08 17.52
C ASP A 35 20.88 3.24 17.57
N ASP A 36 20.29 4.23 16.89
CA ASP A 36 18.83 4.40 16.84
C ASP A 36 18.22 3.42 15.83
N SER A 37 17.95 2.21 16.28
CA SER A 37 17.44 1.11 15.47
C SER A 37 16.09 1.45 14.81
N LYS A 38 15.19 2.19 15.51
CA LYS A 38 13.90 2.58 14.95
C LYS A 38 14.06 3.61 13.84
N LEU A 39 14.82 4.66 14.07
CA LEU A 39 15.09 5.68 13.06
C LEU A 39 15.78 5.06 11.85
N THR A 40 16.71 4.12 12.06
CA THR A 40 17.39 3.39 10.98
C THR A 40 16.40 2.60 10.13
N ALA A 41 15.44 1.89 10.74
CA ALA A 41 14.39 1.18 10.04
C ALA A 41 13.50 2.12 9.21
N GLU A 42 13.08 3.24 9.81
CA GLU A 42 12.30 4.27 9.11
C GLU A 42 13.05 4.85 7.90
N ILE A 43 14.37 5.12 8.03
CA ILE A 43 15.18 5.65 6.93
C ILE A 43 15.33 4.60 5.80
N TYR A 44 15.55 3.32 6.12
CA TYR A 44 15.60 2.28 5.09
C TYR A 44 14.27 2.17 4.34
N ASN A 45 13.15 2.29 5.03
CA ASN A 45 11.84 2.33 4.40
C ASN A 45 11.68 3.54 3.45
N ASP A 46 12.15 4.73 3.86
CA ASP A 46 12.19 5.94 3.03
C ASP A 46 13.11 5.75 1.79
N ILE A 47 14.27 5.11 1.96
CA ILE A 47 15.18 4.75 0.85
C ILE A 47 14.49 3.83 -0.14
N GLY A 48 13.83 2.76 0.34
CA GLY A 48 13.13 1.82 -0.52
C GLY A 48 12.08 2.49 -1.39
N VAL A 49 11.26 3.37 -0.79
CA VAL A 49 10.27 4.17 -1.53
C VAL A 49 10.94 5.12 -2.52
N THR A 50 12.10 5.68 -2.18
CA THR A 50 12.83 6.60 -3.06
C THR A 50 13.44 5.86 -4.25
N GLN A 51 14.05 4.70 -4.02
CA GLN A 51 14.59 3.84 -5.08
C GLN A 51 13.51 3.36 -6.04
N LYS A 52 12.31 3.04 -5.53
CA LYS A 52 11.15 2.74 -6.36
C LYS A 52 10.84 3.89 -7.33
N GLN A 53 10.86 5.16 -6.86
CA GLN A 53 10.62 6.32 -7.73
C GLN A 53 11.73 6.52 -8.78
N LEU A 54 12.93 6.02 -8.52
CA LEU A 54 14.05 6.00 -9.45
C LEU A 54 14.04 4.76 -10.36
N GLU A 55 13.04 3.90 -10.24
CA GLU A 55 12.90 2.63 -10.96
C GLU A 55 14.06 1.65 -10.70
N ASP A 56 14.82 1.85 -9.60
CA ASP A 56 15.83 0.89 -9.15
C ASP A 56 15.16 -0.13 -8.20
N PHE A 57 14.36 -1.02 -8.77
CA PHE A 57 13.61 -2.02 -8.01
C PHE A 57 14.51 -2.96 -7.19
N PRO A 58 15.66 -3.45 -7.69
CA PRO A 58 16.55 -4.24 -6.86
C PRO A 58 17.03 -3.51 -5.60
N ALA A 59 17.39 -2.22 -5.71
CA ALA A 59 17.79 -1.43 -4.55
C ALA A 59 16.60 -1.11 -3.64
N ALA A 60 15.39 -0.92 -4.19
CA ALA A 60 14.18 -0.73 -3.42
C ALA A 60 13.87 -1.97 -2.56
N HIS A 61 13.91 -3.17 -3.14
CA HIS A 61 13.72 -4.42 -2.39
C HIS A 61 14.76 -4.58 -1.29
N ALA A 62 16.05 -4.40 -1.58
CA ALA A 62 17.11 -4.52 -0.59
C ALA A 62 16.92 -3.56 0.61
N ALA A 63 16.54 -2.30 0.34
CA ALA A 63 16.27 -1.35 1.39
C ALA A 63 15.02 -1.71 2.23
N LEU A 64 13.95 -2.18 1.59
CA LEU A 64 12.75 -2.62 2.28
C LEU A 64 12.96 -3.90 3.09
N ASP A 65 13.86 -4.80 2.65
CA ASP A 65 14.27 -5.97 3.43
C ASP A 65 15.00 -5.54 4.72
N GLU A 66 15.94 -4.60 4.62
CA GLU A 66 16.61 -4.02 5.78
C GLU A 66 15.64 -3.34 6.76
N ALA A 67 14.64 -2.61 6.24
CA ALA A 67 13.61 -2.00 7.08
C ALA A 67 12.77 -3.07 7.79
N TRP A 68 12.33 -4.10 7.05
CA TRP A 68 11.52 -5.20 7.55
C TRP A 68 12.18 -5.94 8.68
N ASP A 69 13.44 -6.36 8.51
CA ASP A 69 14.17 -7.12 9.51
C ASP A 69 14.32 -6.31 10.81
N ARG A 70 14.61 -5.01 10.70
CA ARG A 70 14.69 -4.11 11.87
C ARG A 70 13.34 -3.92 12.57
N PHE A 71 12.25 -3.78 11.82
CA PHE A 71 10.93 -3.68 12.44
C PHE A 71 10.49 -4.98 13.10
N ILE A 72 10.96 -6.15 12.62
CA ILE A 72 10.78 -7.43 13.31
C ILE A 72 11.55 -7.42 14.63
N GLU A 73 12.83 -7.07 14.63
CA GLU A 73 13.67 -7.00 15.83
C GLU A 73 13.10 -6.05 16.90
N LEU A 74 12.44 -4.99 16.47
CA LEU A 74 11.80 -3.98 17.33
C LEU A 74 10.38 -4.37 17.78
N ASP A 75 9.82 -5.47 17.28
CA ASP A 75 8.40 -5.84 17.41
C ASP A 75 7.45 -4.69 17.00
N ASP A 76 7.88 -3.84 16.05
CA ASP A 76 7.08 -2.74 15.52
C ASP A 76 6.15 -3.21 14.40
N LYS A 77 4.98 -3.72 14.79
CA LYS A 77 3.95 -4.23 13.86
C LYS A 77 3.49 -3.19 12.85
N LYS A 78 3.44 -1.92 13.25
CA LYS A 78 3.06 -0.83 12.35
C LYS A 78 4.13 -0.60 11.29
N GLY A 79 5.41 -0.56 11.68
CA GLY A 79 6.52 -0.48 10.74
C GLY A 79 6.54 -1.66 9.77
N GLN A 80 6.33 -2.89 10.26
CA GLN A 80 6.22 -4.09 9.43
C GLN A 80 5.10 -3.94 8.38
N ALA A 81 3.90 -3.56 8.79
CA ALA A 81 2.78 -3.40 7.88
C ALA A 81 3.01 -2.32 6.82
N GLN A 82 3.61 -1.19 7.20
CA GLN A 82 3.98 -0.13 6.27
C GLN A 82 5.01 -0.61 5.24
N THR A 83 6.02 -1.38 5.67
CA THR A 83 7.03 -1.95 4.78
C THR A 83 6.41 -2.93 3.79
N LEU A 84 5.45 -3.78 4.21
CA LEU A 84 4.68 -4.63 3.29
C LEU A 84 3.91 -3.79 2.25
N GLY A 85 3.25 -2.71 2.66
CA GLY A 85 2.57 -1.82 1.73
C GLY A 85 3.52 -1.21 0.69
N ASN A 86 4.73 -0.83 1.11
CA ASN A 86 5.75 -0.30 0.20
C ASN A 86 6.32 -1.39 -0.73
N ARG A 87 6.55 -2.62 -0.23
CA ARG A 87 6.92 -3.77 -1.08
C ARG A 87 5.87 -4.06 -2.14
N ALA A 88 4.59 -4.03 -1.76
CA ALA A 88 3.51 -4.21 -2.70
C ALA A 88 3.50 -3.13 -3.79
N ALA A 89 3.82 -1.88 -3.44
CA ALA A 89 3.94 -0.80 -4.41
C ALA A 89 5.16 -0.95 -5.34
N VAL A 90 6.25 -1.58 -4.89
CA VAL A 90 7.37 -1.95 -5.78
C VAL A 90 6.93 -3.04 -6.76
N LEU A 91 6.32 -4.12 -6.27
CA LEU A 91 5.81 -5.21 -7.09
C LEU A 91 4.78 -4.74 -8.14
N GLU A 92 3.97 -3.74 -7.77
CA GLU A 92 3.03 -3.12 -8.69
C GLU A 92 3.74 -2.41 -9.84
N ASP A 93 4.77 -1.61 -9.56
CA ASP A 93 5.56 -0.91 -10.57
C ASP A 93 6.39 -1.89 -11.44
N GLU A 94 6.73 -3.09 -10.92
CA GLU A 94 7.31 -4.21 -11.65
C GLU A 94 6.28 -5.02 -12.48
N GLU A 95 5.00 -4.60 -12.48
CA GLU A 95 3.88 -5.30 -13.13
C GLU A 95 3.58 -6.71 -12.58
N LEU A 96 4.10 -7.05 -11.40
CA LEU A 96 3.83 -8.30 -10.67
C LEU A 96 2.52 -8.19 -9.87
N LEU A 97 1.42 -7.93 -10.58
CA LEU A 97 0.16 -7.45 -9.99
C LEU A 97 -0.48 -8.44 -9.01
N GLU A 98 -0.38 -9.76 -9.24
CA GLU A 98 -0.94 -10.74 -8.30
C GLU A 98 -0.14 -10.79 -6.99
N GLU A 99 1.17 -10.70 -7.07
CA GLU A 99 2.06 -10.65 -5.90
C GLU A 99 1.85 -9.33 -5.13
N ALA A 100 1.71 -8.22 -5.84
CA ALA A 100 1.38 -6.93 -5.26
C ALA A 100 0.07 -6.98 -4.46
N VAL A 101 -0.99 -7.55 -5.04
CA VAL A 101 -2.29 -7.69 -4.36
C VAL A 101 -2.18 -8.52 -3.10
N GLU A 102 -1.51 -9.68 -3.14
CA GLU A 102 -1.37 -10.53 -1.95
C GLU A 102 -0.52 -9.86 -0.86
N THR A 103 0.52 -9.11 -1.24
CA THR A 103 1.34 -8.35 -0.29
C THR A 103 0.57 -7.18 0.32
N TYR A 104 -0.24 -6.47 -0.48
CA TYR A 104 -1.15 -5.43 0.06
C TYR A 104 -2.16 -6.00 1.04
N LYS A 105 -2.76 -7.16 0.77
CA LYS A 105 -3.68 -7.82 1.70
C LYS A 105 -3.03 -8.17 3.02
N GLN A 106 -1.79 -8.68 2.99
CA GLN A 106 -1.02 -8.95 4.21
C GLN A 106 -0.80 -7.67 5.02
N SER A 107 -0.41 -6.57 4.35
CA SER A 107 -0.28 -5.26 4.99
C SER A 107 -1.59 -4.80 5.63
N ALA A 108 -2.71 -4.89 4.91
CA ALA A 108 -4.02 -4.49 5.41
C ALA A 108 -4.44 -5.30 6.64
N SER A 109 -4.30 -6.63 6.58
CA SER A 109 -4.62 -7.53 7.71
C SER A 109 -3.81 -7.18 8.96
N MET A 110 -2.49 -6.93 8.80
CA MET A 110 -1.65 -6.51 9.93
C MET A 110 -2.08 -5.17 10.52
N LEU A 111 -2.49 -4.22 9.67
CA LEU A 111 -2.99 -2.92 10.11
C LEU A 111 -4.31 -3.04 10.87
N GLU A 112 -5.20 -3.93 10.43
CA GLU A 112 -6.47 -4.25 11.11
C GLU A 112 -6.23 -4.86 12.50
N GLU A 113 -5.32 -5.83 12.58
CA GLU A 113 -4.96 -6.50 13.84
C GLU A 113 -4.47 -5.52 14.92
N ILE A 114 -3.77 -4.45 14.51
CA ILE A 114 -3.28 -3.42 15.43
C ILE A 114 -4.20 -2.20 15.56
N GLY A 115 -5.38 -2.23 14.91
CA GLY A 115 -6.38 -1.16 14.98
C GLY A 115 -6.06 0.09 14.16
N GLU A 116 -5.12 0.03 13.23
CA GLU A 116 -4.76 1.13 12.31
C GLU A 116 -5.73 1.19 11.12
N SER A 117 -7.01 1.30 11.42
CA SER A 117 -8.12 1.18 10.45
C SER A 117 -8.05 2.16 9.28
N GLU A 118 -7.57 3.39 9.51
CA GLU A 118 -7.44 4.37 8.44
C GLU A 118 -6.37 3.95 7.42
N MET A 119 -5.25 3.42 7.91
CA MET A 119 -4.19 2.91 7.04
C MET A 119 -4.66 1.65 6.29
N ALA A 120 -5.32 0.71 6.97
CA ALA A 120 -5.90 -0.48 6.36
C ALA A 120 -6.87 -0.12 5.22
N MET A 121 -7.73 0.87 5.44
CA MET A 121 -8.64 1.39 4.40
C MET A 121 -7.90 1.83 3.13
N TYR A 122 -6.79 2.58 3.27
CA TYR A 122 -6.01 3.01 2.10
C TYR A 122 -5.38 1.83 1.36
N VAL A 123 -4.88 0.83 2.10
CA VAL A 123 -4.29 -0.38 1.50
C VAL A 123 -5.35 -1.20 0.76
N TRP A 124 -6.56 -1.38 1.33
CA TRP A 124 -7.67 -2.03 0.65
C TRP A 124 -8.12 -1.29 -0.62
N GLN A 125 -8.05 0.03 -0.64
CA GLN A 125 -8.32 0.83 -1.85
C GLN A 125 -7.28 0.54 -2.95
N ALA A 126 -6.00 0.33 -2.61
CA ALA A 126 -4.99 -0.09 -3.59
C ALA A 126 -5.31 -1.48 -4.16
N VAL A 127 -5.70 -2.45 -3.32
CA VAL A 127 -6.16 -3.78 -3.78
C VAL A 127 -7.34 -3.65 -4.73
N SER A 128 -8.35 -2.86 -4.36
CA SER A 128 -9.54 -2.64 -5.21
C SER A 128 -9.15 -2.06 -6.57
N ARG A 129 -8.27 -1.06 -6.60
CA ARG A 129 -7.79 -0.42 -7.84
C ARG A 129 -7.10 -1.44 -8.74
N LEU A 130 -6.16 -2.24 -8.21
CA LEU A 130 -5.46 -3.27 -8.98
C LEU A 130 -6.42 -4.32 -9.54
N ARG A 131 -7.41 -4.76 -8.76
CA ARG A 131 -8.44 -5.70 -9.24
C ARG A 131 -9.33 -5.09 -10.32
N MET A 132 -9.61 -3.78 -10.26
CA MET A 132 -10.30 -3.06 -11.35
C MET A 132 -9.49 -3.04 -12.65
N GLU A 133 -8.19 -2.77 -12.58
CA GLU A 133 -7.27 -2.77 -13.72
C GLU A 133 -7.19 -4.14 -14.36
N GLN A 134 -7.20 -5.21 -13.57
CA GLN A 134 -7.27 -6.60 -14.01
C GLN A 134 -8.66 -7.03 -14.52
N LYS A 135 -9.66 -6.15 -14.52
CA LYS A 135 -11.06 -6.43 -14.86
C LYS A 135 -11.73 -7.46 -13.94
N GLN A 136 -11.21 -7.66 -12.77
CA GLN A 136 -11.74 -8.57 -11.74
C GLN A 136 -12.75 -7.82 -10.85
N TYR A 137 -13.85 -7.37 -11.43
CA TYR A 137 -14.79 -6.42 -10.83
C TYR A 137 -15.38 -6.89 -9.51
N ILE A 138 -15.73 -8.19 -9.39
CA ILE A 138 -16.29 -8.72 -8.14
C ILE A 138 -15.25 -8.67 -7.02
N ALA A 139 -14.00 -9.05 -7.31
CA ALA A 139 -12.92 -8.99 -6.34
C ALA A 139 -12.57 -7.53 -5.96
N ALA A 140 -12.66 -6.60 -6.92
CA ALA A 140 -12.47 -5.18 -6.67
C ALA A 140 -13.54 -4.60 -5.73
N ILE A 141 -14.80 -4.98 -5.92
CA ILE A 141 -15.91 -4.57 -5.05
C ILE A 141 -15.68 -5.13 -3.64
N GLY A 142 -15.35 -6.41 -3.50
CA GLY A 142 -15.06 -7.01 -2.19
C GLY A 142 -13.92 -6.30 -1.46
N ALA A 143 -12.80 -6.04 -2.13
CA ALA A 143 -11.70 -5.28 -1.55
C ALA A 143 -12.11 -3.84 -1.16
N TYR A 144 -13.00 -3.21 -1.91
CA TYR A 144 -13.53 -1.90 -1.57
C TYR A 144 -14.46 -1.95 -0.34
N GLU A 145 -15.24 -3.02 -0.18
CA GLU A 145 -16.08 -3.25 1.00
C GLU A 145 -15.21 -3.37 2.27
N GLU A 146 -14.14 -4.16 2.23
CA GLU A 146 -13.18 -4.25 3.33
C GLU A 146 -12.63 -2.87 3.71
N GLY A 147 -12.22 -2.07 2.71
CA GLY A 147 -11.77 -0.70 2.95
C GLY A 147 -12.83 0.20 3.59
N VAL A 148 -14.11 0.06 3.19
CA VAL A 148 -15.23 0.81 3.77
C VAL A 148 -15.50 0.38 5.20
N ASP A 149 -15.38 -0.90 5.52
CA ASP A 149 -15.60 -1.43 6.86
C ASP A 149 -14.51 -0.98 7.86
N ASN A 150 -13.34 -0.65 7.35
CA ASN A 150 -12.27 -0.01 8.11
C ASN A 150 -12.48 1.50 8.37
N MET A 151 -13.49 2.13 7.76
CA MET A 151 -13.80 3.55 8.05
C MET A 151 -14.38 3.70 9.47
N PRO A 152 -14.16 4.86 10.12
CA PRO A 152 -14.70 5.13 11.45
C PRO A 152 -16.21 4.87 11.53
N GLU A 153 -16.63 4.17 12.58
CA GLU A 153 -18.04 3.91 12.83
C GLU A 153 -18.83 5.23 12.93
N GLY A 154 -20.00 5.25 12.30
CA GLY A 154 -20.87 6.42 12.32
C GLY A 154 -20.52 7.53 11.34
N SER A 155 -19.40 7.44 10.62
CA SER A 155 -19.07 8.43 9.58
C SER A 155 -20.15 8.43 8.48
N PHE A 156 -20.54 9.63 8.06
CA PHE A 156 -21.53 9.77 6.98
C PHE A 156 -21.08 9.08 5.69
N LYS A 157 -19.78 9.19 5.38
CA LYS A 157 -19.17 8.57 4.20
C LYS A 157 -19.29 7.05 4.22
N ARG A 158 -18.99 6.39 5.37
CA ARG A 158 -19.16 4.94 5.54
C ARG A 158 -20.61 4.50 5.31
N LYS A 159 -21.57 5.20 5.95
CA LYS A 159 -23.00 4.89 5.79
C LYS A 159 -23.48 4.99 4.35
N VAL A 160 -23.08 6.06 3.63
CA VAL A 160 -23.43 6.26 2.22
C VAL A 160 -22.81 5.16 1.35
N LEU A 161 -21.55 4.84 1.53
CA LEU A 161 -20.84 3.82 0.73
C LEU A 161 -21.43 2.43 0.98
N GLN A 162 -21.67 2.04 2.23
CA GLN A 162 -22.32 0.77 2.56
C GLN A 162 -23.74 0.67 1.97
N GLN A 163 -24.45 1.79 1.88
CA GLN A 163 -25.78 1.82 1.27
C GLN A 163 -25.69 1.67 -0.26
N LEU A 164 -24.71 2.30 -0.90
CA LEU A 164 -24.45 2.15 -2.34
C LEU A 164 -24.04 0.73 -2.72
N LEU A 165 -23.16 0.09 -1.94
CA LEU A 165 -22.72 -1.29 -2.15
C LEU A 165 -23.85 -2.32 -2.04
N LYS A 166 -24.93 -2.01 -1.29
CA LYS A 166 -26.12 -2.86 -1.17
C LYS A 166 -27.12 -2.69 -2.32
N LEU A 167 -26.90 -1.73 -3.22
CA LEU A 167 -27.79 -1.53 -4.37
C LEU A 167 -27.60 -2.68 -5.38
N PRO A 168 -28.71 -3.23 -5.93
CA PRO A 168 -28.59 -4.22 -7.01
C PRO A 168 -27.82 -3.67 -8.20
N GLY A 169 -26.94 -4.48 -8.80
CA GLY A 169 -26.04 -4.07 -9.89
C GLY A 169 -26.76 -3.47 -11.10
N ASN A 170 -28.02 -3.79 -11.33
CA ASN A 170 -28.86 -3.16 -12.37
C ASN A 170 -29.20 -1.69 -12.11
N MET A 171 -29.09 -1.21 -10.87
CA MET A 171 -29.29 0.21 -10.50
C MET A 171 -27.99 1.02 -10.64
N LEU A 172 -26.83 0.38 -10.73
CA LEU A 172 -25.52 1.01 -10.90
C LEU A 172 -25.12 1.21 -12.38
N GLY A 173 -26.07 1.08 -13.31
CA GLY A 173 -25.88 1.42 -14.73
C GLY A 173 -25.21 0.32 -15.56
N GLY A 174 -25.07 -0.89 -15.06
CA GLY A 174 -24.52 -2.04 -15.78
C GLY A 174 -25.63 -2.94 -16.33
N SER A 175 -26.08 -2.71 -17.55
CA SER A 175 -26.84 -3.72 -18.30
C SER A 175 -25.88 -4.85 -18.69
N VAL A 176 -25.78 -5.89 -17.88
CA VAL A 176 -25.20 -7.16 -18.32
C VAL A 176 -26.19 -7.76 -19.29
N LYS A 177 -25.95 -7.57 -20.59
CA LYS A 177 -26.60 -8.38 -21.61
C LYS A 177 -26.15 -9.83 -21.38
N SER A 178 -27.04 -10.66 -20.84
CA SER A 178 -26.90 -12.10 -20.89
C SER A 178 -26.78 -12.49 -22.36
N SER A 179 -25.67 -13.10 -22.75
CA SER A 179 -25.55 -13.77 -24.04
C SER A 179 -26.65 -14.87 -24.12
N PRO A 180 -27.39 -14.98 -25.23
CA PRO A 180 -28.33 -16.06 -25.38
C PRO A 180 -27.57 -17.39 -25.40
N GLU A 181 -28.09 -18.35 -24.64
CA GLU A 181 -27.64 -19.74 -24.72
C GLU A 181 -27.77 -20.26 -26.16
N PRO A 182 -26.85 -21.09 -26.66
CA PRO A 182 -27.01 -21.71 -27.95
C PRO A 182 -28.24 -22.66 -27.89
N GLU A 183 -29.19 -22.44 -28.79
CA GLU A 183 -30.29 -23.36 -29.00
C GLU A 183 -29.67 -24.67 -29.53
N ASP A 184 -29.89 -25.77 -28.81
CA ASP A 184 -29.59 -27.11 -29.27
C ASP A 184 -30.61 -27.47 -30.39
N ASP A 185 -30.16 -27.42 -31.64
CA ASP A 185 -30.90 -27.97 -32.76
C ASP A 185 -30.83 -29.51 -32.71
N GLU A 186 -32.00 -30.14 -32.68
CA GLU A 186 -32.23 -31.58 -32.84
C GLU A 186 -31.93 -32.08 -34.30
#